data_82049a127f161bbe3a72282c5260fee5
#
_entry.id   82049a127f161bbe3a72282c5260fee5
#
_cell.length_a   1.000
_cell.length_b   1.000
_cell.length_c   1.000
_cell.angle_alpha   90.00
_cell.angle_beta   90.00
_cell.angle_gamma   90.00
#
_symmetry.space_group_name_H-M   'P 1'
#
loop_
_entity.id
_entity.type
_entity.pdbx_description
1 polymer ?
#
loop_
_entity_poly.entity_id
_entity_poly.type
_entity_poly.pdbx_seq_one_letter_code
_entity_poly.pdbx_strand_id
1 'polypeptide(L)'
;MPRPGILYITYGFPYPLHGGMRVRNYHLIKAISRRYAVSLLSLAEGPEELEHLDALRPYCVSVDAVVAEEHSMLQHAAGVSRCLLRGEPLHRHLLGYPEMWRKVAELAERWDVRLAQIEHSYMAPYRQALPPGHPCRTILEFPDLGFVQYGRMLRLRVGLTRRARYLWEWRSARVWEPRYARRFDRCVVVSQSDAQALRGVAPDVPITVVDNGVDTEALRPLPEAVGGSDLLFVGTMSYAPNVDAVLFFVRHVLPEVRRRAPEARLVVVGKSPLPCIRALGDRSDVVVTGSVPDVEPYYARCALSVVPLRGGGGTRLKILESMALGRAVVSTSLGCEGLEVVDGEHLLVADAPDALAERIVALLQDHDRRRGLTERARDLVERRYAWPILGERLMATYDALLAQAPGARDEA
;
A
#
# COMPACT_ATOMS: atom_id res chain seq x y z
N MET A 1 -20.03 23.23 17.24
CA MET A 1 -20.82 22.68 16.11
C MET A 1 -20.61 21.17 16.07
N PRO A 2 -21.60 20.36 15.68
CA PRO A 2 -21.38 18.93 15.49
C PRO A 2 -20.30 18.72 14.42
N ARG A 3 -19.49 17.66 14.57
CA ARG A 3 -18.46 17.30 13.59
C ARG A 3 -19.14 16.82 12.31
N PRO A 4 -18.70 17.24 11.11
CA PRO A 4 -19.26 16.73 9.85
C PRO A 4 -19.09 15.21 9.72
N GLY A 5 -20.13 14.52 9.24
CA GLY A 5 -20.10 13.07 9.04
C GLY A 5 -19.26 12.66 7.82
N ILE A 6 -18.39 11.69 8.02
CA ILE A 6 -17.59 11.04 6.95
C ILE A 6 -17.92 9.57 6.93
N LEU A 7 -18.33 9.05 5.78
CA LEU A 7 -18.42 7.62 5.53
C LEU A 7 -17.11 7.14 4.89
N TYR A 8 -16.35 6.31 5.59
CA TYR A 8 -15.10 5.73 5.10
C TYR A 8 -15.31 4.26 4.73
N ILE A 9 -15.22 3.93 3.44
CA ILE A 9 -15.46 2.57 2.93
C ILE A 9 -14.12 1.96 2.54
N THR A 10 -13.76 0.81 3.15
CA THR A 10 -12.46 0.15 2.93
C THR A 10 -12.58 -1.25 2.34
N TYR A 11 -11.60 -1.59 1.51
CA TYR A 11 -11.33 -2.94 1.07
C TYR A 11 -10.40 -3.64 2.07
N GLY A 12 -10.96 -4.43 2.96
CA GLY A 12 -10.28 -5.04 4.10
C GLY A 12 -10.41 -4.20 5.38
N PHE A 13 -10.60 -4.91 6.50
CA PHE A 13 -10.70 -4.27 7.82
C PHE A 13 -9.34 -3.66 8.21
N PRO A 14 -9.27 -2.40 8.70
CA PRO A 14 -8.02 -1.69 8.95
C PRO A 14 -7.18 -2.21 10.13
N TYR A 15 -7.50 -3.35 10.70
CA TYR A 15 -6.79 -3.97 11.82
C TYR A 15 -6.88 -5.52 11.71
N PRO A 16 -5.85 -6.29 12.16
CA PRO A 16 -4.56 -5.86 12.70
C PRO A 16 -3.65 -5.23 11.63
N LEU A 17 -2.62 -4.49 12.06
CA LEU A 17 -1.78 -3.65 11.20
C LEU A 17 -0.79 -4.47 10.33
N HIS A 18 -1.30 -5.49 9.67
CA HIS A 18 -0.53 -6.40 8.81
C HIS A 18 -0.74 -6.08 7.33
N GLY A 19 0.08 -5.18 6.80
CA GLY A 19 0.06 -4.79 5.39
C GLY A 19 -0.28 -3.33 5.17
N GLY A 20 0.24 -2.80 4.06
CA GLY A 20 0.28 -1.36 3.81
C GLY A 20 -1.07 -0.66 3.83
N MET A 21 -2.10 -1.27 3.21
CA MET A 21 -3.45 -0.67 3.18
C MET A 21 -4.08 -0.56 4.58
N ARG A 22 -3.96 -1.63 5.39
CA ARG A 22 -4.52 -1.62 6.75
C ARG A 22 -3.84 -0.57 7.63
N VAL A 23 -2.51 -0.48 7.57
CA VAL A 23 -1.73 0.54 8.28
C VAL A 23 -2.16 1.94 7.85
N ARG A 24 -2.26 2.19 6.53
CA ARG A 24 -2.71 3.47 5.98
C ARG A 24 -4.10 3.86 6.49
N ASN A 25 -5.08 2.98 6.30
CA ASN A 25 -6.47 3.25 6.68
C ASN A 25 -6.61 3.49 8.17
N TYR A 26 -5.97 2.67 8.99
CA TYR A 26 -5.98 2.86 10.45
C TYR A 26 -5.48 4.25 10.85
N HIS A 27 -4.30 4.65 10.37
CA HIS A 27 -3.70 5.93 10.76
C HIS A 27 -4.44 7.14 10.18
N LEU A 28 -4.96 7.04 8.96
CA LEU A 28 -5.78 8.11 8.38
C LEU A 28 -7.10 8.26 9.14
N ILE A 29 -7.80 7.16 9.45
CA ILE A 29 -9.02 7.19 10.27
C ILE A 29 -8.74 7.82 11.64
N LYS A 30 -7.67 7.39 12.31
CA LYS A 30 -7.22 7.97 13.58
C LYS A 30 -6.95 9.48 13.47
N ALA A 31 -6.34 9.93 12.38
CA ALA A 31 -6.04 11.35 12.16
C ALA A 31 -7.30 12.17 11.91
N ILE A 32 -8.16 11.75 10.97
CA ILE A 32 -9.37 12.49 10.58
C ILE A 32 -10.42 12.50 11.68
N SER A 33 -10.48 11.48 12.55
CA SER A 33 -11.41 11.42 13.68
C SER A 33 -11.27 12.58 14.67
N ARG A 34 -10.14 13.27 14.65
CA ARG A 34 -9.93 14.49 15.48
C ARG A 34 -10.86 15.63 15.09
N ARG A 35 -11.26 15.72 13.81
CA ARG A 35 -12.05 16.81 13.23
C ARG A 35 -13.42 16.37 12.72
N TYR A 36 -13.58 15.12 12.34
CA TYR A 36 -14.77 14.57 11.68
C TYR A 36 -15.41 13.43 12.48
N ALA A 37 -16.72 13.23 12.29
CA ALA A 37 -17.43 12.06 12.80
C ALA A 37 -17.33 10.93 11.76
N VAL A 38 -16.45 9.95 12.01
CA VAL A 38 -16.15 8.88 11.03
C VAL A 38 -17.06 7.69 11.27
N SER A 39 -17.82 7.31 10.24
CA SER A 39 -18.49 6.00 10.13
C SER A 39 -17.66 5.11 9.24
N LEU A 40 -17.14 4.02 9.77
CA LEU A 40 -16.34 3.03 9.01
C LEU A 40 -17.24 1.90 8.53
N LEU A 41 -17.16 1.59 7.24
CA LEU A 41 -17.71 0.38 6.64
C LEU A 41 -16.60 -0.38 5.91
N SER A 42 -16.32 -1.60 6.35
CA SER A 42 -15.25 -2.43 5.78
C SER A 42 -15.81 -3.71 5.15
N LEU A 43 -15.16 -4.15 4.07
CA LEU A 43 -15.31 -5.53 3.62
C LEU A 43 -14.27 -6.38 4.36
N ALA A 44 -14.71 -7.24 5.28
CA ALA A 44 -13.83 -8.15 6.02
C ALA A 44 -13.51 -9.40 5.19
N GLU A 45 -12.25 -9.86 5.21
CA GLU A 45 -11.81 -11.07 4.50
C GLU A 45 -12.35 -12.36 5.14
N GLY A 46 -12.62 -12.33 6.47
CA GLY A 46 -13.16 -13.44 7.22
C GLY A 46 -13.82 -13.01 8.53
N PRO A 47 -14.57 -13.90 9.18
CA PRO A 47 -15.26 -13.58 10.43
C PRO A 47 -14.32 -13.25 11.59
N GLU A 48 -13.08 -13.73 11.57
CA GLU A 48 -12.06 -13.43 12.58
C GLU A 48 -11.72 -11.93 12.65
N GLU A 49 -11.90 -11.20 11.57
CA GLU A 49 -11.68 -9.76 11.57
C GLU A 49 -12.73 -8.98 12.39
N LEU A 50 -13.92 -9.58 12.59
CA LEU A 50 -14.96 -8.98 13.42
C LEU A 50 -14.58 -8.90 14.90
N GLU A 51 -13.65 -9.74 15.37
CA GLU A 51 -13.12 -9.69 16.73
C GLU A 51 -12.32 -8.41 17.00
N HIS A 52 -11.90 -7.72 15.93
CA HIS A 52 -11.07 -6.52 15.99
C HIS A 52 -11.84 -5.19 15.88
N LEU A 53 -13.17 -5.21 15.79
CA LEU A 53 -13.98 -3.98 15.64
C LEU A 53 -13.68 -2.95 16.74
N ASP A 54 -13.40 -3.41 17.95
CA ASP A 54 -13.10 -2.56 19.09
C ASP A 54 -11.85 -1.70 18.92
N ALA A 55 -10.90 -2.11 18.07
CA ALA A 55 -9.68 -1.35 17.78
C ALA A 55 -9.97 0.00 17.08
N LEU A 56 -11.08 0.11 16.35
CA LEU A 56 -11.48 1.31 15.61
C LEU A 56 -12.56 2.13 16.33
N ARG A 57 -13.28 1.57 17.30
CA ARG A 57 -14.33 2.28 18.06
C ARG A 57 -13.89 3.59 18.72
N PRO A 58 -12.66 3.73 19.25
CA PRO A 58 -12.20 5.03 19.80
C PRO A 58 -12.15 6.16 18.77
N TYR A 59 -12.10 5.83 17.48
CA TYR A 59 -11.92 6.78 16.38
C TYR A 59 -13.18 6.97 15.53
N CYS A 60 -14.17 6.08 15.67
CA CYS A 60 -15.34 6.06 14.80
C CYS A 60 -16.64 6.18 15.61
N VAL A 61 -17.63 6.89 15.05
CA VAL A 61 -19.00 6.93 15.61
C VAL A 61 -19.78 5.66 15.29
N SER A 62 -19.43 4.97 14.20
CA SER A 62 -19.83 3.59 13.94
C SER A 62 -18.70 2.81 13.27
N VAL A 63 -18.64 1.51 13.57
CA VAL A 63 -17.72 0.56 12.94
C VAL A 63 -18.55 -0.62 12.49
N ASP A 64 -18.69 -0.75 11.18
CA ASP A 64 -19.45 -1.80 10.54
C ASP A 64 -18.53 -2.60 9.60
N ALA A 65 -18.72 -3.91 9.55
CA ALA A 65 -18.02 -4.78 8.61
C ALA A 65 -18.98 -5.79 8.01
N VAL A 66 -18.78 -6.07 6.73
CA VAL A 66 -19.48 -7.13 5.99
C VAL A 66 -18.45 -8.19 5.65
N VAL A 67 -18.69 -9.43 6.07
CA VAL A 67 -17.77 -10.54 5.77
C VAL A 67 -17.94 -10.95 4.32
N ALA A 68 -16.81 -11.08 3.62
CA ALA A 68 -16.78 -11.61 2.27
C ALA A 68 -17.23 -13.07 2.26
N GLU A 69 -18.30 -13.36 1.56
CA GLU A 69 -18.78 -14.72 1.42
C GLU A 69 -17.89 -15.51 0.47
N GLU A 70 -17.63 -16.78 0.79
CA GLU A 70 -16.97 -17.69 -0.13
C GLU A 70 -17.88 -18.01 -1.32
N HIS A 71 -17.40 -17.71 -2.50
CA HIS A 71 -18.12 -18.05 -3.74
C HIS A 71 -17.90 -19.53 -4.07
N SER A 72 -18.96 -20.25 -4.36
CA SER A 72 -18.83 -21.58 -4.93
C SER A 72 -18.07 -21.56 -6.26
N MET A 73 -17.46 -22.68 -6.67
CA MET A 73 -16.73 -22.76 -7.94
C MET A 73 -17.60 -22.32 -9.15
N LEU A 74 -18.89 -22.65 -9.13
CA LEU A 74 -19.83 -22.25 -10.19
C LEU A 74 -20.09 -20.74 -10.19
N GLN A 75 -20.31 -20.14 -9.03
CA GLN A 75 -20.48 -18.68 -8.89
C GLN A 75 -19.23 -17.94 -9.32
N HIS A 76 -18.05 -18.45 -8.93
CA HIS A 76 -16.78 -17.89 -9.36
C HIS A 76 -16.59 -17.95 -10.88
N ALA A 77 -16.82 -19.11 -11.50
CA ALA A 77 -16.72 -19.29 -12.94
C ALA A 77 -17.71 -18.40 -13.70
N ALA A 78 -18.96 -18.32 -13.25
CA ALA A 78 -19.98 -17.45 -13.85
C ALA A 78 -19.62 -15.96 -13.70
N GLY A 79 -19.10 -15.57 -12.55
CA GLY A 79 -18.63 -14.22 -12.28
C GLY A 79 -17.46 -13.82 -13.18
N VAL A 80 -16.43 -14.67 -13.28
CA VAL A 80 -15.29 -14.47 -14.20
C VAL A 80 -15.77 -14.36 -15.64
N SER A 81 -16.63 -15.26 -16.10
CA SER A 81 -17.18 -15.22 -17.47
C SER A 81 -17.93 -13.91 -17.75
N ARG A 82 -18.70 -13.42 -16.79
CA ARG A 82 -19.40 -12.12 -16.90
C ARG A 82 -18.41 -10.96 -17.02
N CYS A 83 -17.35 -10.94 -16.20
CA CYS A 83 -16.30 -9.93 -16.28
C CYS A 83 -15.59 -9.95 -17.63
N LEU A 84 -15.28 -11.13 -18.15
CA LEU A 84 -14.65 -11.30 -19.47
C LEU A 84 -15.58 -10.75 -20.60
N LEU A 85 -16.85 -11.09 -20.57
CA LEU A 85 -17.82 -10.61 -21.58
C LEU A 85 -18.00 -9.09 -21.54
N ARG A 86 -17.90 -8.47 -20.36
CA ARG A 86 -18.07 -7.02 -20.16
C ARG A 86 -16.78 -6.22 -20.22
N GLY A 87 -15.63 -6.87 -20.38
CA GLY A 87 -14.32 -6.21 -20.32
C GLY A 87 -13.99 -5.63 -18.95
N GLU A 88 -14.58 -6.17 -17.87
CA GLU A 88 -14.43 -5.71 -16.51
C GLU A 88 -13.23 -6.37 -15.83
N PRO A 89 -12.63 -5.73 -14.79
CA PRO A 89 -11.62 -6.36 -13.95
C PRO A 89 -12.16 -7.65 -13.31
N LEU A 90 -11.36 -8.73 -13.29
CA LEU A 90 -11.83 -10.06 -12.85
C LEU A 90 -12.28 -10.08 -11.38
N HIS A 91 -11.66 -9.27 -10.52
CA HIS A 91 -12.03 -9.20 -9.11
C HIS A 91 -13.39 -8.54 -8.85
N ARG A 92 -13.99 -7.86 -9.85
CA ARG A 92 -15.29 -7.18 -9.68
C ARG A 92 -16.42 -8.13 -9.29
N HIS A 93 -16.39 -9.39 -9.76
CA HIS A 93 -17.42 -10.37 -9.40
C HIS A 93 -17.36 -10.78 -7.92
N LEU A 94 -16.22 -10.58 -7.25
CA LEU A 94 -16.01 -10.89 -5.84
C LEU A 94 -16.52 -9.79 -4.90
N LEU A 95 -17.00 -8.65 -5.42
CA LEU A 95 -17.28 -7.44 -4.65
C LEU A 95 -18.74 -6.96 -4.75
N GLY A 96 -19.62 -7.80 -5.26
CA GLY A 96 -21.05 -7.48 -5.44
C GLY A 96 -21.91 -7.86 -4.23
N TYR A 97 -21.50 -7.54 -2.99
CA TYR A 97 -22.23 -7.91 -1.79
C TYR A 97 -23.46 -7.03 -1.56
N PRO A 98 -24.71 -7.60 -1.60
CA PRO A 98 -25.94 -6.83 -1.37
C PRO A 98 -25.94 -6.12 -0.02
N GLU A 99 -25.36 -6.72 1.00
CA GLU A 99 -25.29 -6.15 2.34
C GLU A 99 -24.42 -4.87 2.38
N MET A 100 -23.32 -4.82 1.63
CA MET A 100 -22.53 -3.60 1.50
C MET A 100 -23.36 -2.46 0.92
N TRP A 101 -24.15 -2.73 -0.15
CA TRP A 101 -25.03 -1.72 -0.76
C TRP A 101 -26.05 -1.18 0.24
N ARG A 102 -26.72 -2.07 0.98
CA ARG A 102 -27.69 -1.71 2.02
C ARG A 102 -27.05 -0.87 3.13
N LYS A 103 -25.88 -1.29 3.61
CA LYS A 103 -25.15 -0.60 4.68
C LYS A 103 -24.66 0.79 4.28
N VAL A 104 -24.21 0.98 3.04
CA VAL A 104 -23.83 2.32 2.53
C VAL A 104 -25.00 3.28 2.60
N ALA A 105 -26.18 2.87 2.11
CA ALA A 105 -27.38 3.72 2.16
C ALA A 105 -27.81 4.02 3.62
N GLU A 106 -27.87 2.99 4.47
CA GLU A 106 -28.25 3.13 5.87
C GLU A 106 -27.33 4.10 6.64
N LEU A 107 -26.01 3.93 6.50
CA LEU A 107 -25.04 4.74 7.20
C LEU A 107 -25.00 6.19 6.68
N ALA A 108 -25.22 6.39 5.36
CA ALA A 108 -25.27 7.70 4.76
C ALA A 108 -26.41 8.56 5.36
N GLU A 109 -27.58 7.96 5.56
CA GLU A 109 -28.75 8.65 6.14
C GLU A 109 -28.59 8.83 7.66
N ARG A 110 -28.14 7.78 8.37
CA ARG A 110 -28.09 7.77 9.85
C ARG A 110 -27.13 8.79 10.42
N TRP A 111 -25.99 9.06 9.76
CA TRP A 111 -24.91 9.87 10.32
C TRP A 111 -24.74 11.24 9.66
N ASP A 112 -25.72 11.74 8.92
CA ASP A 112 -25.61 13.01 8.15
C ASP A 112 -24.28 13.10 7.39
N VAL A 113 -24.01 12.08 6.58
CA VAL A 113 -22.74 11.95 5.85
C VAL A 113 -22.60 13.09 4.85
N ARG A 114 -21.57 13.92 5.02
CA ARG A 114 -21.25 15.05 4.14
C ARG A 114 -20.15 14.71 3.13
N LEU A 115 -19.39 13.66 3.39
CA LEU A 115 -18.36 13.16 2.48
C LEU A 115 -18.25 11.65 2.60
N ALA A 116 -18.19 10.96 1.47
CA ALA A 116 -17.90 9.53 1.39
C ALA A 116 -16.54 9.33 0.73
N GLN A 117 -15.58 8.74 1.47
CA GLN A 117 -14.31 8.28 0.92
C GLN A 117 -14.37 6.78 0.69
N ILE A 118 -14.11 6.37 -0.54
CA ILE A 118 -14.13 4.98 -0.99
C ILE A 118 -12.71 4.59 -1.38
N GLU A 119 -12.18 3.61 -0.67
CA GLU A 119 -10.84 3.09 -0.93
C GLU A 119 -10.88 2.07 -2.06
N HIS A 120 -9.95 2.21 -2.98
CA HIS A 120 -9.68 1.33 -4.10
C HIS A 120 -10.74 1.37 -5.23
N SER A 121 -10.25 1.31 -6.48
CA SER A 121 -11.12 1.26 -7.67
C SER A 121 -12.13 0.11 -7.65
N TYR A 122 -11.81 -0.97 -6.94
CA TYR A 122 -12.68 -2.13 -6.77
C TYR A 122 -13.96 -1.81 -6.00
N MET A 123 -13.88 -0.91 -5.02
CA MET A 123 -15.00 -0.48 -4.19
C MET A 123 -15.78 0.71 -4.80
N ALA A 124 -15.26 1.31 -5.86
CA ALA A 124 -15.87 2.47 -6.51
C ALA A 124 -17.37 2.30 -6.88
N PRO A 125 -17.86 1.11 -7.29
CA PRO A 125 -19.28 0.91 -7.55
C PRO A 125 -20.20 1.21 -6.37
N TYR A 126 -19.74 1.06 -5.12
CA TYR A 126 -20.56 1.33 -3.93
C TYR A 126 -20.95 2.80 -3.76
N ARG A 127 -20.31 3.73 -4.51
CA ARG A 127 -20.79 5.10 -4.61
C ARG A 127 -22.28 5.17 -5.05
N GLN A 128 -22.71 4.25 -5.91
CA GLN A 128 -24.10 4.23 -6.41
C GLN A 128 -25.12 3.80 -5.34
N ALA A 129 -24.67 3.29 -4.19
CA ALA A 129 -25.52 2.95 -3.06
C ALA A 129 -25.86 4.17 -2.18
N LEU A 130 -25.20 5.32 -2.40
CA LEU A 130 -25.59 6.56 -1.75
C LEU A 130 -27.00 6.95 -2.21
N PRO A 131 -27.90 7.42 -1.31
CA PRO A 131 -29.26 7.77 -1.66
C PRO A 131 -29.31 8.82 -2.80
N PRO A 132 -30.23 8.70 -3.76
CA PRO A 132 -30.38 9.67 -4.83
C PRO A 132 -30.58 11.10 -4.29
N GLY A 133 -29.82 12.07 -4.81
CA GLY A 133 -29.88 13.45 -4.33
C GLY A 133 -29.23 13.70 -2.97
N HIS A 134 -28.57 12.72 -2.38
CA HIS A 134 -27.85 12.90 -1.12
C HIS A 134 -26.69 13.90 -1.30
N PRO A 135 -26.61 14.97 -0.50
CA PRO A 135 -25.69 16.09 -0.73
C PRO A 135 -24.25 15.80 -0.30
N CYS A 136 -23.79 14.55 -0.35
CA CYS A 136 -22.43 14.22 0.06
C CYS A 136 -21.42 14.36 -1.08
N ARG A 137 -20.23 14.82 -0.74
CA ARG A 137 -19.06 14.79 -1.62
C ARG A 137 -18.44 13.41 -1.64
N THR A 138 -17.80 13.07 -2.73
CA THR A 138 -17.23 11.74 -2.92
C THR A 138 -15.75 11.78 -3.27
N ILE A 139 -14.95 10.95 -2.60
CA ILE A 139 -13.54 10.74 -2.87
C ILE A 139 -13.31 9.28 -3.24
N LEU A 140 -12.60 9.06 -4.35
CA LEU A 140 -12.03 7.75 -4.68
C LEU A 140 -10.55 7.76 -4.34
N GLU A 141 -10.15 6.88 -3.43
CA GLU A 141 -8.76 6.69 -3.07
C GLU A 141 -8.14 5.54 -3.84
N PHE A 142 -6.98 5.78 -4.44
CA PHE A 142 -6.17 4.78 -5.12
C PHE A 142 -4.90 4.49 -4.30
N PRO A 143 -4.85 3.42 -3.51
CA PRO A 143 -3.62 2.97 -2.84
C PRO A 143 -2.55 2.53 -3.84
N ASP A 144 -2.99 2.07 -4.99
CA ASP A 144 -2.21 1.87 -6.21
C ASP A 144 -3.11 2.02 -7.45
N LEU A 145 -2.50 2.21 -8.60
CA LEU A 145 -3.18 2.23 -9.89
C LEU A 145 -2.99 0.88 -10.58
N GLY A 146 -4.08 0.12 -10.74
CA GLY A 146 -4.04 -1.23 -11.30
C GLY A 146 -3.42 -1.25 -12.70
N PHE A 147 -3.71 -0.26 -13.56
CA PHE A 147 -3.10 -0.21 -14.88
C PHE A 147 -1.58 0.05 -14.85
N VAL A 148 -1.05 0.72 -13.83
CA VAL A 148 0.40 0.88 -13.62
C VAL A 148 0.97 -0.42 -13.03
N GLN A 149 0.36 -0.93 -11.98
CA GLN A 149 0.79 -2.12 -11.26
C GLN A 149 0.86 -3.36 -12.17
N TYR A 150 -0.24 -3.69 -12.85
CA TYR A 150 -0.28 -4.86 -13.72
C TYR A 150 0.60 -4.69 -14.97
N GLY A 151 0.75 -3.47 -15.49
CA GLY A 151 1.68 -3.17 -16.56
C GLY A 151 3.14 -3.50 -16.19
N ARG A 152 3.53 -3.24 -14.94
CA ARG A 152 4.86 -3.61 -14.40
C ARG A 152 4.98 -5.10 -14.13
N MET A 153 3.91 -5.74 -13.61
CA MET A 153 3.90 -7.18 -13.37
C MET A 153 4.06 -7.99 -14.65
N LEU A 154 3.62 -7.49 -15.81
CA LEU A 154 3.84 -8.12 -17.11
C LEU A 154 5.31 -8.22 -17.52
N ARG A 155 6.18 -7.37 -16.94
CA ARG A 155 7.63 -7.41 -17.17
C ARG A 155 8.35 -8.46 -16.32
N LEU A 156 7.68 -8.99 -15.27
CA LEU A 156 8.24 -10.04 -14.43
C LEU A 156 8.18 -11.40 -15.11
N ARG A 157 9.11 -12.29 -14.73
CA ARG A 157 9.10 -13.69 -15.19
C ARG A 157 8.03 -14.48 -14.43
N VAL A 158 6.85 -14.62 -15.03
CA VAL A 158 5.72 -15.36 -14.47
C VAL A 158 5.21 -16.39 -15.47
N GLY A 159 4.54 -17.45 -14.99
CA GLY A 159 3.93 -18.47 -15.85
C GLY A 159 2.84 -17.91 -16.79
N LEU A 160 2.56 -18.60 -17.89
CA LEU A 160 1.66 -18.15 -18.95
C LEU A 160 0.25 -17.79 -18.44
N THR A 161 -0.33 -18.60 -17.57
CA THR A 161 -1.66 -18.35 -17.00
C THR A 161 -1.70 -17.06 -16.19
N ARG A 162 -0.68 -16.81 -15.35
CA ARG A 162 -0.55 -15.59 -14.57
C ARG A 162 -0.31 -14.37 -15.47
N ARG A 163 0.47 -14.54 -16.55
CA ARG A 163 0.71 -13.48 -17.53
C ARG A 163 -0.56 -13.10 -18.29
N ALA A 164 -1.38 -14.08 -18.70
CA ALA A 164 -2.68 -13.84 -19.33
C ALA A 164 -3.62 -13.07 -18.38
N ARG A 165 -3.68 -13.46 -17.09
CA ARG A 165 -4.43 -12.74 -16.07
C ARG A 165 -3.94 -11.29 -15.92
N TYR A 166 -2.64 -11.05 -15.82
CA TYR A 166 -2.08 -9.69 -15.67
C TYR A 166 -2.36 -8.83 -16.91
N LEU A 167 -2.34 -9.41 -18.12
CA LEU A 167 -2.69 -8.70 -19.35
C LEU A 167 -4.16 -8.26 -19.34
N TRP A 168 -5.05 -9.15 -18.88
CA TRP A 168 -6.46 -8.83 -18.75
C TRP A 168 -6.69 -7.71 -17.73
N GLU A 169 -6.15 -7.85 -16.51
CA GLU A 169 -6.28 -6.84 -15.45
C GLU A 169 -5.69 -5.49 -15.90
N TRP A 170 -4.56 -5.49 -16.59
CA TRP A 170 -3.97 -4.27 -17.14
C TRP A 170 -4.89 -3.57 -18.13
N ARG A 171 -5.47 -4.32 -19.08
CA ARG A 171 -6.38 -3.76 -20.08
C ARG A 171 -7.66 -3.25 -19.47
N SER A 172 -8.27 -4.02 -18.58
CA SER A 172 -9.51 -3.64 -17.91
C SER A 172 -9.31 -2.44 -16.98
N ALA A 173 -8.22 -2.41 -16.19
CA ALA A 173 -7.91 -1.27 -15.34
C ALA A 173 -7.72 0.04 -16.15
N ARG A 174 -7.05 -0.01 -17.31
CA ARG A 174 -6.90 1.16 -18.20
C ARG A 174 -8.22 1.76 -18.68
N VAL A 175 -9.26 0.94 -18.73
CA VAL A 175 -10.61 1.36 -19.18
C VAL A 175 -11.45 1.79 -17.98
N TRP A 176 -11.44 1.01 -16.91
CA TRP A 176 -12.39 1.18 -15.81
C TRP A 176 -11.92 2.18 -14.74
N GLU A 177 -10.63 2.23 -14.42
CA GLU A 177 -10.15 3.20 -13.41
C GLU A 177 -10.38 4.65 -13.80
N PRO A 178 -10.10 5.10 -15.05
CA PRO A 178 -10.46 6.45 -15.48
C PRO A 178 -11.98 6.72 -15.47
N ARG A 179 -12.78 5.70 -15.81
CA ARG A 179 -14.25 5.83 -15.78
C ARG A 179 -14.77 5.99 -14.35
N TYR A 180 -14.20 5.23 -13.39
CA TYR A 180 -14.55 5.41 -11.99
C TYR A 180 -14.08 6.76 -11.47
N ALA A 181 -12.84 7.15 -11.76
CA ALA A 181 -12.28 8.42 -11.32
C ALA A 181 -13.17 9.61 -11.67
N ARG A 182 -13.73 9.63 -12.89
CA ARG A 182 -14.63 10.71 -13.37
C ARG A 182 -15.97 10.80 -12.64
N ARG A 183 -16.37 9.74 -11.93
CA ARG A 183 -17.63 9.72 -11.17
C ARG A 183 -17.51 10.28 -9.77
N PHE A 184 -16.29 10.64 -9.35
CA PHE A 184 -16.03 11.18 -8.02
C PHE A 184 -15.67 12.67 -8.09
N ASP A 185 -15.95 13.39 -7.02
CA ASP A 185 -15.60 14.81 -6.94
C ASP A 185 -14.09 15.00 -6.90
N ARG A 186 -13.35 14.02 -6.34
CA ARG A 186 -11.89 14.03 -6.24
C ARG A 186 -11.32 12.63 -6.17
N CYS A 187 -10.11 12.47 -6.70
CA CYS A 187 -9.30 11.29 -6.46
C CYS A 187 -8.15 11.60 -5.50
N VAL A 188 -7.86 10.67 -4.61
CA VAL A 188 -6.66 10.68 -3.76
C VAL A 188 -5.73 9.57 -4.23
N VAL A 189 -4.46 9.89 -4.44
CA VAL A 189 -3.40 8.95 -4.82
C VAL A 189 -2.24 9.04 -3.86
N VAL A 190 -1.36 8.04 -3.86
CA VAL A 190 -0.29 7.90 -2.86
C VAL A 190 1.07 8.44 -3.30
N SER A 191 1.18 9.01 -4.51
CA SER A 191 2.43 9.59 -4.99
C SER A 191 2.21 10.55 -6.15
N GLN A 192 3.20 11.41 -6.41
CA GLN A 192 3.20 12.28 -7.59
C GLN A 192 3.29 11.49 -8.90
N SER A 193 4.00 10.35 -8.91
CA SER A 193 4.06 9.45 -10.07
C SER A 193 2.69 8.86 -10.39
N ASP A 194 1.92 8.45 -9.39
CA ASP A 194 0.54 7.98 -9.58
C ASP A 194 -0.38 9.12 -10.05
N ALA A 195 -0.21 10.32 -9.49
CA ALA A 195 -0.98 11.49 -9.95
C ALA A 195 -0.71 11.79 -11.43
N GLN A 196 0.54 11.73 -11.87
CA GLN A 196 0.90 11.93 -13.28
C GLN A 196 0.33 10.82 -14.17
N ALA A 197 0.42 9.56 -13.73
CA ALA A 197 -0.12 8.42 -14.46
C ALA A 197 -1.66 8.53 -14.61
N LEU A 198 -2.37 8.91 -13.54
CA LEU A 198 -3.83 9.08 -13.59
C LEU A 198 -4.23 10.28 -14.45
N ARG A 199 -3.52 11.42 -14.37
CA ARG A 199 -3.75 12.57 -15.28
C ARG A 199 -3.54 12.21 -16.74
N GLY A 200 -2.62 11.30 -17.05
CA GLY A 200 -2.39 10.82 -18.42
C GLY A 200 -3.58 10.09 -19.04
N VAL A 201 -4.51 9.55 -18.23
CA VAL A 201 -5.70 8.81 -18.69
C VAL A 201 -7.02 9.48 -18.30
N ALA A 202 -7.01 10.38 -17.34
CA ALA A 202 -8.15 11.15 -16.82
C ALA A 202 -7.72 12.59 -16.48
N PRO A 203 -7.40 13.43 -17.48
CA PRO A 203 -6.86 14.78 -17.26
C PRO A 203 -7.87 15.75 -16.62
N ASP A 204 -9.15 15.46 -16.72
CA ASP A 204 -10.27 16.24 -16.21
C ASP A 204 -10.62 15.95 -14.74
N VAL A 205 -9.98 14.97 -14.13
CA VAL A 205 -10.26 14.56 -12.74
C VAL A 205 -9.42 15.37 -11.75
N PRO A 206 -10.03 15.99 -10.72
CA PRO A 206 -9.28 16.62 -9.64
C PRO A 206 -8.54 15.56 -8.79
N ILE A 207 -7.21 15.70 -8.65
CA ILE A 207 -6.37 14.75 -7.95
C ILE A 207 -5.63 15.46 -6.81
N THR A 208 -5.65 14.84 -5.62
CA THR A 208 -4.80 15.20 -4.48
C THR A 208 -3.83 14.06 -4.17
N VAL A 209 -2.60 14.41 -3.82
CA VAL A 209 -1.60 13.43 -3.36
C VAL A 209 -1.58 13.44 -1.84
N VAL A 210 -1.86 12.27 -1.26
CA VAL A 210 -1.67 11.99 0.17
C VAL A 210 -0.79 10.75 0.26
N ASP A 211 0.48 10.97 0.49
CA ASP A 211 1.49 9.92 0.51
C ASP A 211 1.17 8.80 1.50
N ASN A 212 1.81 7.65 1.36
CA ASN A 212 1.86 6.66 2.44
C ASN A 212 2.81 7.12 3.53
N GLY A 213 2.49 6.80 4.77
CA GLY A 213 3.21 7.27 5.93
C GLY A 213 3.83 6.18 6.79
N VAL A 214 4.45 6.63 7.86
CA VAL A 214 5.03 5.78 8.89
C VAL A 214 4.74 6.37 10.27
N ASP A 215 4.59 5.50 11.27
CA ASP A 215 4.41 5.91 12.67
C ASP A 215 5.78 6.23 13.29
N THR A 216 6.18 7.49 13.22
CA THR A 216 7.46 7.98 13.73
C THR A 216 7.52 8.07 15.26
N GLU A 217 6.38 8.00 15.93
CA GLU A 217 6.29 7.97 17.40
C GLU A 217 6.49 6.54 17.93
N ALA A 218 5.90 5.55 17.27
CA ALA A 218 6.05 4.14 17.61
C ALA A 218 7.41 3.60 17.12
N LEU A 219 7.77 3.85 15.86
CA LEU A 219 9.02 3.39 15.27
C LEU A 219 10.14 4.41 15.53
N ARG A 220 10.95 4.14 16.55
CA ARG A 220 12.08 4.99 16.93
C ARG A 220 13.39 4.43 16.40
N PRO A 221 14.42 5.28 16.16
CA PRO A 221 15.73 4.80 15.75
C PRO A 221 16.29 3.76 16.73
N LEU A 222 16.63 2.61 16.17
CA LEU A 222 17.24 1.51 16.90
C LEU A 222 18.76 1.74 17.01
N PRO A 223 19.41 1.22 18.05
CA PRO A 223 20.86 1.22 18.13
C PRO A 223 21.49 0.64 16.87
N GLU A 224 22.63 1.17 16.48
CA GLU A 224 23.36 0.67 15.31
C GLU A 224 23.78 -0.80 15.54
N ALA A 225 23.60 -1.65 14.52
CA ALA A 225 24.09 -3.03 14.55
C ALA A 225 25.62 -3.01 14.38
N VAL A 226 26.34 -3.02 15.50
CA VAL A 226 27.81 -2.99 15.51
C VAL A 226 28.34 -4.33 14.99
N GLY A 227 29.15 -4.29 13.94
CA GLY A 227 29.79 -5.49 13.36
C GLY A 227 28.84 -6.41 12.57
N GLY A 228 27.58 -6.07 12.42
CA GLY A 228 26.60 -6.84 11.64
C GLY A 228 26.80 -6.66 10.13
N SER A 229 26.72 -7.78 9.39
CA SER A 229 26.75 -7.78 7.90
C SER A 229 25.43 -8.31 7.30
N ASP A 230 24.42 -8.56 8.12
CA ASP A 230 23.14 -9.08 7.68
C ASP A 230 22.35 -7.99 6.93
N LEU A 231 21.73 -8.40 5.81
CA LEU A 231 20.92 -7.57 4.93
C LEU A 231 19.45 -7.97 5.10
N LEU A 232 18.56 -7.02 5.32
CA LEU A 232 17.16 -7.27 5.61
C LEU A 232 16.26 -7.01 4.40
N PHE A 233 15.38 -7.96 4.09
CA PHE A 233 14.25 -7.77 3.20
C PHE A 233 12.94 -8.12 3.93
N VAL A 234 12.02 -7.17 4.05
CA VAL A 234 10.70 -7.36 4.67
C VAL A 234 9.59 -7.33 3.64
N GLY A 235 8.61 -8.26 3.74
CA GLY A 235 7.41 -8.20 2.89
C GLY A 235 6.64 -9.51 2.81
N THR A 236 5.43 -9.46 2.27
CA THR A 236 4.62 -10.67 2.03
C THR A 236 5.24 -11.51 0.92
N MET A 237 5.63 -12.76 1.24
CA MET A 237 6.39 -13.65 0.35
C MET A 237 5.51 -14.50 -0.60
N SER A 238 4.21 -14.20 -0.70
CA SER A 238 3.30 -14.65 -1.77
C SER A 238 3.09 -13.57 -2.83
N TYR A 239 3.46 -12.31 -2.57
CA TYR A 239 3.33 -11.21 -3.50
C TYR A 239 4.43 -11.26 -4.57
N ALA A 240 4.03 -11.41 -5.83
CA ALA A 240 4.95 -11.69 -6.94
C ALA A 240 6.14 -10.72 -7.07
N PRO A 241 6.00 -9.39 -6.88
CA PRO A 241 7.13 -8.47 -6.88
C PRO A 241 8.15 -8.73 -5.77
N ASN A 242 7.71 -9.10 -4.57
CA ASN A 242 8.63 -9.45 -3.47
C ASN A 242 9.37 -10.77 -3.76
N VAL A 243 8.65 -11.76 -4.28
CA VAL A 243 9.24 -13.04 -4.69
C VAL A 243 10.31 -12.84 -5.75
N ASP A 244 10.00 -12.06 -6.80
CA ASP A 244 10.95 -11.72 -7.85
C ASP A 244 12.18 -10.99 -7.30
N ALA A 245 11.98 -10.00 -6.42
CA ALA A 245 13.05 -9.23 -5.81
C ALA A 245 14.02 -10.09 -5.00
N VAL A 246 13.48 -10.99 -4.14
CA VAL A 246 14.31 -11.90 -3.33
C VAL A 246 15.08 -12.87 -4.23
N LEU A 247 14.42 -13.49 -5.22
CA LEU A 247 15.08 -14.40 -6.15
C LEU A 247 16.15 -13.71 -7.00
N PHE A 248 15.88 -12.50 -7.47
CA PHE A 248 16.84 -11.66 -8.18
C PHE A 248 18.05 -11.35 -7.29
N PHE A 249 17.80 -10.90 -6.06
CA PHE A 249 18.87 -10.54 -5.15
C PHE A 249 19.77 -11.72 -4.82
N VAL A 250 19.21 -12.87 -4.45
CA VAL A 250 19.95 -14.08 -4.11
C VAL A 250 20.76 -14.63 -5.29
N ARG A 251 20.24 -14.51 -6.50
CA ARG A 251 20.91 -15.05 -7.71
C ARG A 251 21.98 -14.14 -8.28
N HIS A 252 21.78 -12.83 -8.21
CA HIS A 252 22.59 -11.89 -8.97
C HIS A 252 23.32 -10.84 -8.14
N VAL A 253 22.83 -10.51 -6.91
CA VAL A 253 23.42 -9.46 -6.08
C VAL A 253 24.20 -10.04 -4.91
N LEU A 254 23.61 -10.98 -4.16
CA LEU A 254 24.23 -11.53 -2.97
C LEU A 254 25.59 -12.19 -3.20
N PRO A 255 25.82 -12.95 -4.30
CA PRO A 255 27.14 -13.51 -4.61
C PRO A 255 28.21 -12.42 -4.79
N GLU A 256 27.86 -11.30 -5.43
CA GLU A 256 28.74 -10.16 -5.65
C GLU A 256 29.09 -9.43 -4.35
N VAL A 257 28.10 -9.27 -3.45
CA VAL A 257 28.31 -8.73 -2.11
C VAL A 257 29.27 -9.63 -1.33
N ARG A 258 29.05 -10.94 -1.33
CA ARG A 258 29.84 -11.91 -0.55
C ARG A 258 31.28 -12.07 -1.02
N ARG A 259 31.59 -11.73 -2.27
CA ARG A 259 33.01 -11.67 -2.74
C ARG A 259 33.83 -10.63 -1.97
N ARG A 260 33.19 -9.54 -1.49
CA ARG A 260 33.82 -8.41 -0.78
C ARG A 260 33.47 -8.36 0.71
N ALA A 261 32.37 -8.98 1.10
CA ALA A 261 31.88 -9.11 2.48
C ALA A 261 31.41 -10.56 2.71
N PRO A 262 32.31 -11.53 2.92
CA PRO A 262 31.98 -12.97 2.98
C PRO A 262 30.94 -13.34 4.05
N GLU A 263 30.87 -12.57 5.12
CA GLU A 263 29.94 -12.77 6.25
C GLU A 263 28.51 -12.25 5.95
N ALA A 264 28.30 -11.55 4.82
CA ALA A 264 27.00 -11.01 4.50
C ALA A 264 25.98 -12.13 4.25
N ARG A 265 24.80 -12.00 4.87
CA ARG A 265 23.66 -12.90 4.70
C ARG A 265 22.41 -12.08 4.39
N LEU A 266 21.47 -12.69 3.66
CA LEU A 266 20.14 -12.11 3.44
C LEU A 266 19.16 -12.69 4.45
N VAL A 267 18.50 -11.81 5.22
CA VAL A 267 17.41 -12.16 6.13
C VAL A 267 16.09 -11.75 5.47
N VAL A 268 15.25 -12.72 5.12
CA VAL A 268 13.95 -12.53 4.49
C VAL A 268 12.86 -12.72 5.54
N VAL A 269 12.18 -11.63 5.88
CA VAL A 269 11.13 -11.63 6.91
C VAL A 269 9.78 -11.37 6.25
N GLY A 270 8.80 -12.24 6.51
CA GLY A 270 7.41 -11.99 6.11
C GLY A 270 6.56 -13.22 5.87
N LYS A 271 5.25 -12.98 5.89
CA LYS A 271 4.23 -14.02 5.83
C LYS A 271 4.16 -14.74 4.48
N SER A 272 3.60 -15.95 4.51
CA SER A 272 3.20 -16.75 3.34
C SER A 272 4.33 -16.99 2.32
N PRO A 273 5.54 -17.47 2.73
CA PRO A 273 6.60 -17.74 1.79
C PRO A 273 6.22 -18.90 0.85
N LEU A 274 6.36 -18.64 -0.47
CA LEU A 274 6.17 -19.67 -1.48
C LEU A 274 7.28 -20.74 -1.39
N PRO A 275 7.07 -21.96 -1.92
CA PRO A 275 8.07 -23.03 -1.88
C PRO A 275 9.45 -22.61 -2.38
N CYS A 276 9.52 -21.81 -3.46
CA CYS A 276 10.78 -21.30 -4.01
C CYS A 276 11.52 -20.32 -3.07
N ILE A 277 10.79 -19.63 -2.19
CA ILE A 277 11.40 -18.76 -1.17
C ILE A 277 11.82 -19.60 0.03
N ARG A 278 10.99 -20.55 0.49
CA ARG A 278 11.35 -21.46 1.59
C ARG A 278 12.64 -22.24 1.31
N ALA A 279 12.78 -22.76 0.10
CA ALA A 279 13.97 -23.50 -0.32
C ALA A 279 15.26 -22.66 -0.30
N LEU A 280 15.18 -21.33 -0.26
CA LEU A 280 16.37 -20.50 -0.05
C LEU A 280 16.94 -20.61 1.36
N GLY A 281 16.13 -21.00 2.35
CA GLY A 281 16.55 -21.25 3.73
C GLY A 281 17.51 -22.43 3.90
N ASP A 282 17.64 -23.31 2.89
CA ASP A 282 18.64 -24.40 2.87
C ASP A 282 20.08 -23.90 2.62
N ARG A 283 20.22 -22.64 2.20
CA ARG A 283 21.50 -21.98 1.98
C ARG A 283 22.03 -21.38 3.28
N SER A 284 23.34 -21.44 3.48
CA SER A 284 24.01 -20.85 4.66
C SER A 284 24.03 -19.32 4.68
N ASP A 285 23.81 -18.68 3.51
CA ASP A 285 23.84 -17.23 3.33
C ASP A 285 22.45 -16.58 3.24
N VAL A 286 21.36 -17.36 3.45
CA VAL A 286 19.98 -16.86 3.43
C VAL A 286 19.19 -17.39 4.62
N VAL A 287 18.53 -16.51 5.34
CA VAL A 287 17.58 -16.86 6.42
C VAL A 287 16.17 -16.51 5.98
N VAL A 288 15.23 -17.45 6.02
CA VAL A 288 13.83 -17.22 5.74
C VAL A 288 13.00 -17.48 6.99
N THR A 289 12.42 -16.43 7.58
CA THR A 289 11.74 -16.56 8.89
C THR A 289 10.28 -17.01 8.77
N GLY A 290 9.63 -16.72 7.65
CA GLY A 290 8.18 -16.77 7.58
C GLY A 290 7.53 -15.60 8.34
N SER A 291 6.29 -15.81 8.82
CA SER A 291 5.59 -14.82 9.65
C SER A 291 6.23 -14.69 11.02
N VAL A 292 6.42 -13.47 11.46
CA VAL A 292 6.95 -13.15 12.81
C VAL A 292 5.97 -12.23 13.53
N PRO A 293 5.89 -12.29 14.87
CA PRO A 293 5.03 -11.39 15.64
C PRO A 293 5.48 -9.93 15.53
N ASP A 294 6.79 -9.69 15.47
CA ASP A 294 7.42 -8.39 15.43
C ASP A 294 8.62 -8.40 14.47
N VAL A 295 8.72 -7.37 13.64
CA VAL A 295 9.82 -7.20 12.69
C VAL A 295 11.00 -6.39 13.24
N GLU A 296 10.77 -5.61 14.30
CA GLU A 296 11.78 -4.71 14.89
C GLU A 296 13.07 -5.42 15.32
N PRO A 297 13.04 -6.63 15.96
CA PRO A 297 14.25 -7.37 16.29
C PRO A 297 15.13 -7.71 15.09
N TYR A 298 14.53 -7.88 13.91
CA TYR A 298 15.28 -8.13 12.68
C TYR A 298 15.91 -6.85 12.13
N TYR A 299 15.20 -5.74 12.20
CA TYR A 299 15.79 -4.43 11.92
C TYR A 299 16.96 -4.12 12.86
N ALA A 300 16.83 -4.45 14.15
CA ALA A 300 17.88 -4.19 15.14
C ALA A 300 19.21 -4.94 14.85
N ARG A 301 19.12 -6.14 14.29
CA ARG A 301 20.29 -7.03 14.01
C ARG A 301 20.90 -6.77 12.65
N CYS A 302 20.12 -6.31 11.67
CA CYS A 302 20.60 -6.13 10.31
C CYS A 302 21.30 -4.77 10.13
N ALA A 303 22.40 -4.79 9.37
CA ALA A 303 23.16 -3.58 9.06
C ALA A 303 22.42 -2.68 8.09
N LEU A 304 21.74 -3.25 7.10
CA LEU A 304 21.10 -2.55 6.00
C LEU A 304 19.75 -3.18 5.65
N SER A 305 18.81 -2.36 5.15
CA SER A 305 17.64 -2.84 4.45
C SER A 305 17.89 -2.81 2.94
N VAL A 306 17.48 -3.86 2.23
CA VAL A 306 17.58 -3.96 0.78
C VAL A 306 16.20 -4.05 0.14
N VAL A 307 15.95 -3.23 -0.90
CA VAL A 307 14.65 -3.16 -1.58
C VAL A 307 14.84 -3.26 -3.10
N PRO A 308 15.28 -4.44 -3.60
CA PRO A 308 15.65 -4.64 -5.01
C PRO A 308 14.42 -4.97 -5.88
N LEU A 309 13.33 -4.19 -5.74
CA LEU A 309 12.08 -4.41 -6.45
C LEU A 309 12.20 -4.04 -7.94
N ARG A 310 11.63 -4.88 -8.81
CA ARG A 310 11.59 -4.69 -10.26
C ARG A 310 10.18 -4.67 -10.84
N GLY A 311 9.17 -4.70 -9.97
CA GLY A 311 7.76 -4.67 -10.33
C GLY A 311 6.87 -4.25 -9.17
N GLY A 312 5.57 -4.12 -9.44
CA GLY A 312 4.57 -3.73 -8.45
C GLY A 312 4.15 -2.26 -8.54
N GLY A 313 3.15 -1.89 -7.76
CA GLY A 313 2.58 -0.54 -7.63
C GLY A 313 2.65 -0.02 -6.20
N GLY A 314 2.17 1.20 -5.99
CA GLY A 314 2.09 1.87 -4.69
C GLY A 314 3.46 2.24 -4.08
N THR A 315 3.45 3.00 -2.99
CA THR A 315 4.66 3.40 -2.25
C THR A 315 5.13 2.29 -1.32
N ARG A 316 6.43 2.16 -1.14
CA ARG A 316 7.05 1.05 -0.38
C ARG A 316 7.20 1.39 1.09
N LEU A 317 6.22 1.06 1.93
CA LEU A 317 6.26 1.31 3.38
C LEU A 317 7.53 0.77 4.05
N LYS A 318 8.05 -0.37 3.61
CA LYS A 318 9.30 -0.95 4.14
C LYS A 318 10.51 -0.01 4.07
N ILE A 319 10.54 0.94 3.11
CA ILE A 319 11.58 1.98 3.05
C ILE A 319 11.34 3.01 4.16
N LEU A 320 10.10 3.49 4.30
CA LEU A 320 9.74 4.45 5.35
C LEU A 320 9.95 3.86 6.76
N GLU A 321 9.59 2.59 6.96
CA GLU A 321 9.84 1.85 8.21
C GLU A 321 11.34 1.73 8.49
N SER A 322 12.13 1.34 7.48
CA SER A 322 13.60 1.26 7.62
C SER A 322 14.20 2.61 8.02
N MET A 323 13.78 3.70 7.34
CA MET A 323 14.22 5.05 7.63
C MET A 323 13.80 5.50 9.03
N ALA A 324 12.57 5.19 9.44
CA ALA A 324 12.06 5.51 10.78
C ALA A 324 12.85 4.78 11.87
N LEU A 325 13.22 3.54 11.63
CA LEU A 325 14.02 2.72 12.55
C LEU A 325 15.54 3.00 12.47
N GLY A 326 15.97 4.01 11.70
CA GLY A 326 17.37 4.38 11.56
C GLY A 326 18.20 3.31 10.84
N ARG A 327 17.62 2.64 9.83
CA ARG A 327 18.34 1.67 8.98
C ARG A 327 18.59 2.23 7.60
N ALA A 328 19.85 2.19 7.17
CA ALA A 328 20.21 2.60 5.83
C ALA A 328 19.59 1.65 4.81
N VAL A 329 19.15 2.23 3.67
CA VAL A 329 18.45 1.51 2.61
C VAL A 329 19.26 1.53 1.33
N VAL A 330 19.35 0.36 0.68
CA VAL A 330 19.78 0.26 -0.72
C VAL A 330 18.59 -0.25 -1.54
N SER A 331 18.21 0.49 -2.57
CA SER A 331 17.01 0.23 -3.35
C SER A 331 17.28 0.28 -4.85
N THR A 332 16.41 -0.33 -5.65
CA THR A 332 16.28 0.02 -7.07
C THR A 332 15.51 1.33 -7.22
N SER A 333 15.62 1.97 -8.38
CA SER A 333 14.83 3.17 -8.73
C SER A 333 13.32 2.89 -8.62
N LEU A 334 12.88 1.71 -9.07
CA LEU A 334 11.48 1.27 -8.90
C LEU A 334 11.15 0.96 -7.44
N GLY A 335 12.10 0.49 -6.66
CA GLY A 335 11.91 0.21 -5.23
C GLY A 335 11.58 1.44 -4.40
N CYS A 336 12.18 2.59 -4.69
CA CYS A 336 11.93 3.86 -4.00
C CYS A 336 11.01 4.82 -4.77
N GLU A 337 10.45 4.38 -5.90
CA GLU A 337 9.56 5.23 -6.69
C GLU A 337 8.37 5.74 -5.88
N GLY A 338 8.01 7.00 -6.11
CA GLY A 338 6.92 7.67 -5.40
C GLY A 338 7.31 8.24 -4.04
N LEU A 339 8.54 8.02 -3.58
CA LEU A 339 9.11 8.68 -2.41
C LEU A 339 9.99 9.86 -2.86
N GLU A 340 9.91 10.98 -2.14
CA GLU A 340 10.78 12.14 -2.38
C GLU A 340 12.15 11.93 -1.72
N VAL A 341 12.84 10.88 -2.14
CA VAL A 341 14.19 10.53 -1.67
C VAL A 341 15.23 10.91 -2.70
N VAL A 342 16.43 11.23 -2.24
CA VAL A 342 17.58 11.60 -3.08
C VAL A 342 18.66 10.53 -2.89
N ASP A 343 19.19 10.01 -4.01
CA ASP A 343 20.33 9.07 -4.00
C ASP A 343 21.55 9.72 -3.38
N GLY A 344 22.20 9.01 -2.48
CA GLY A 344 23.38 9.49 -1.75
C GLY A 344 23.07 10.41 -0.55
N GLU A 345 21.81 10.83 -0.39
CA GLU A 345 21.39 11.69 0.73
C GLU A 345 20.52 10.94 1.73
N HIS A 346 19.45 10.27 1.27
CA HIS A 346 18.49 9.55 2.14
C HIS A 346 18.63 8.04 2.05
N LEU A 347 19.06 7.54 0.90
CA LEU A 347 19.29 6.12 0.61
C LEU A 347 20.29 5.99 -0.55
N LEU A 348 20.66 4.75 -0.90
CA LEU A 348 21.44 4.52 -2.13
C LEU A 348 20.57 3.80 -3.17
N VAL A 349 20.66 4.26 -4.43
CA VAL A 349 19.89 3.72 -5.55
C VAL A 349 20.81 3.09 -6.57
N ALA A 350 20.48 1.87 -7.01
CA ALA A 350 21.10 1.24 -8.17
C ALA A 350 20.15 0.19 -8.76
N ASP A 351 20.18 -0.01 -10.09
CA ASP A 351 19.31 -0.97 -10.77
C ASP A 351 20.07 -2.22 -11.26
N ALA A 352 21.34 -2.06 -11.63
CA ALA A 352 22.18 -3.17 -12.04
C ALA A 352 22.68 -4.00 -10.84
N PRO A 353 22.77 -5.35 -10.95
CA PRO A 353 23.21 -6.19 -9.85
C PRO A 353 24.56 -5.80 -9.26
N ASP A 354 25.56 -5.53 -10.11
CA ASP A 354 26.90 -5.16 -9.69
C ASP A 354 26.90 -3.81 -8.93
N ALA A 355 26.16 -2.84 -9.45
CA ALA A 355 26.03 -1.54 -8.81
C ALA A 355 25.28 -1.64 -7.46
N LEU A 356 24.22 -2.47 -7.37
CA LEU A 356 23.57 -2.75 -6.08
C LEU A 356 24.56 -3.35 -5.07
N ALA A 357 25.37 -4.33 -5.50
CA ALA A 357 26.36 -4.94 -4.66
C ALA A 357 27.44 -3.94 -4.20
N GLU A 358 27.90 -3.06 -5.09
CA GLU A 358 28.86 -1.99 -4.75
C GLU A 358 28.29 -1.03 -3.70
N ARG A 359 27.03 -0.58 -3.87
CA ARG A 359 26.35 0.30 -2.91
C ARG A 359 26.19 -0.36 -1.53
N ILE A 360 25.83 -1.66 -1.50
CA ILE A 360 25.70 -2.43 -0.27
C ILE A 360 27.06 -2.55 0.44
N VAL A 361 28.11 -2.98 -0.27
CA VAL A 361 29.46 -3.12 0.29
C VAL A 361 29.99 -1.80 0.82
N ALA A 362 29.79 -0.72 0.09
CA ALA A 362 30.21 0.62 0.53
C ALA A 362 29.56 1.00 1.87
N LEU A 363 28.27 0.70 2.09
CA LEU A 363 27.61 0.98 3.36
C LEU A 363 27.98 -0.02 4.46
N LEU A 364 28.33 -1.27 4.14
CA LEU A 364 28.82 -2.23 5.12
C LEU A 364 30.19 -1.82 5.70
N GLN A 365 31.02 -1.19 4.88
CA GLN A 365 32.40 -0.81 5.23
C GLN A 365 32.52 0.61 5.82
N ASP A 366 31.57 1.50 5.53
CA ASP A 366 31.62 2.93 5.95
C ASP A 366 30.46 3.23 6.92
N HIS A 367 30.77 3.13 8.22
CA HIS A 367 29.80 3.38 9.29
C HIS A 367 29.39 4.87 9.37
N ASP A 368 30.31 5.81 9.12
CA ASP A 368 30.00 7.23 9.21
C ASP A 368 29.06 7.66 8.08
N ARG A 369 29.31 7.16 6.87
CA ARG A 369 28.41 7.35 5.72
C ARG A 369 27.04 6.75 6.01
N ARG A 370 26.97 5.55 6.55
CA ARG A 370 25.73 4.88 6.90
C ARG A 370 24.94 5.70 7.92
N ARG A 371 25.58 6.18 8.99
CA ARG A 371 24.97 7.03 10.00
C ARG A 371 24.44 8.34 9.40
N GLY A 372 25.24 9.06 8.60
CA GLY A 372 24.81 10.28 7.96
C GLY A 372 23.60 10.10 7.03
N LEU A 373 23.49 8.95 6.33
CA LEU A 373 22.31 8.61 5.53
C LEU A 373 21.07 8.38 6.43
N THR A 374 21.21 7.63 7.51
CA THR A 374 20.08 7.30 8.39
C THR A 374 19.52 8.51 9.12
N GLU A 375 20.39 9.44 9.56
CA GLU A 375 19.98 10.69 10.19
C GLU A 375 19.14 11.57 9.23
N ARG A 376 19.61 11.77 8.00
CA ARG A 376 18.86 12.54 6.99
C ARG A 376 17.58 11.84 6.54
N ALA A 377 17.61 10.51 6.42
CA ALA A 377 16.44 9.70 6.11
C ALA A 377 15.37 9.79 7.20
N ARG A 378 15.79 9.75 8.48
CA ARG A 378 14.90 9.92 9.64
C ARG A 378 14.24 11.30 9.63
N ASP A 379 15.02 12.35 9.44
CA ASP A 379 14.54 13.72 9.35
C ASP A 379 13.50 13.89 8.21
N LEU A 380 13.75 13.29 7.05
CA LEU A 380 12.78 13.28 5.94
C LEU A 380 11.45 12.62 6.33
N VAL A 381 11.47 11.43 6.95
CA VAL A 381 10.22 10.75 7.31
C VAL A 381 9.45 11.47 8.40
N GLU A 382 10.12 12.09 9.36
CA GLU A 382 9.48 12.90 10.40
C GLU A 382 8.80 14.14 9.84
N ARG A 383 9.45 14.85 8.91
CA ARG A 383 8.91 16.09 8.34
C ARG A 383 7.86 15.87 7.26
N ARG A 384 7.85 14.73 6.58
CA ARG A 384 7.02 14.56 5.40
C ARG A 384 6.07 13.36 5.46
N TYR A 385 6.50 12.26 6.05
CA TYR A 385 5.80 10.98 5.99
C TYR A 385 5.21 10.53 7.34
N ALA A 386 5.28 11.34 8.38
CA ALA A 386 4.60 11.06 9.63
C ALA A 386 3.07 11.12 9.44
N TRP A 387 2.34 10.14 9.95
CA TRP A 387 0.88 10.06 9.79
C TRP A 387 0.11 11.32 10.21
N PRO A 388 0.50 12.07 11.27
CA PRO A 388 -0.18 13.33 11.60
C PRO A 388 -0.12 14.35 10.47
N ILE A 389 1.01 14.47 9.77
CA ILE A 389 1.19 15.40 8.64
C ILE A 389 0.30 15.00 7.46
N LEU A 390 0.23 13.70 7.17
CA LEU A 390 -0.58 13.18 6.07
C LEU A 390 -2.07 13.27 6.37
N GLY A 391 -2.45 13.07 7.64
CA GLY A 391 -3.80 13.31 8.13
C GLY A 391 -4.25 14.76 7.93
N GLU A 392 -3.39 15.74 8.24
CA GLU A 392 -3.70 17.16 7.99
C GLU A 392 -3.87 17.46 6.48
N ARG A 393 -3.05 16.87 5.61
CA ARG A 393 -3.22 17.00 4.15
C ARG A 393 -4.56 16.43 3.67
N LEU A 394 -4.97 15.27 4.20
CA LEU A 394 -6.26 14.68 3.88
C LEU A 394 -7.40 15.54 4.40
N MET A 395 -7.32 16.01 5.64
CA MET A 395 -8.32 16.91 6.23
C MET A 395 -8.46 18.24 5.47
N ALA A 396 -7.35 18.83 5.03
CA ALA A 396 -7.38 20.01 4.15
C ALA A 396 -8.12 19.74 2.82
N THR A 397 -7.98 18.51 2.29
CA THR A 397 -8.72 18.08 1.09
C THR A 397 -10.23 17.99 1.37
N TYR A 398 -10.61 17.45 2.54
CA TYR A 398 -12.01 17.38 2.97
C TYR A 398 -12.60 18.77 3.18
N ASP A 399 -11.91 19.64 3.89
CA ASP A 399 -12.36 21.01 4.14
C ASP A 399 -12.61 21.77 2.82
N ALA A 400 -11.69 21.62 1.86
CA ALA A 400 -11.82 22.25 0.54
C ALA A 400 -13.00 21.72 -0.26
N LEU A 401 -13.35 20.43 -0.14
CA LEU A 401 -14.53 19.85 -0.80
C LEU A 401 -15.83 20.27 -0.11
N LEU A 402 -15.85 20.25 1.20
CA LEU A 402 -17.03 20.61 2.01
C LEU A 402 -17.37 22.09 1.93
N ALA A 403 -16.41 22.97 1.66
CA ALA A 403 -16.61 24.39 1.42
C ALA A 403 -17.23 24.71 0.04
N GLN A 404 -17.19 23.78 -0.92
CA GLN A 404 -17.80 23.98 -2.24
C GLN A 404 -19.29 23.68 -2.19
N ALA A 405 -20.12 24.49 -2.85
CA ALA A 405 -21.55 24.17 -3.00
C ALA A 405 -21.73 22.79 -3.67
N PRO A 406 -22.78 22.01 -3.31
CA PRO A 406 -23.05 20.73 -3.95
C PRO A 406 -23.08 20.89 -5.47
N GLY A 407 -22.15 20.26 -6.19
CA GLY A 407 -22.07 20.35 -7.66
C GLY A 407 -22.95 19.30 -8.30
N ALA A 408 -23.67 19.70 -9.32
CA ALA A 408 -24.43 18.83 -10.21
C ALA A 408 -23.46 17.99 -11.08
N ARG A 409 -23.04 16.82 -10.59
CA ARG A 409 -22.33 15.79 -11.40
C ARG A 409 -23.11 14.47 -11.46
N ASP A 410 -24.43 14.53 -11.36
CA ASP A 410 -25.28 13.32 -11.29
C ASP A 410 -25.93 12.91 -12.62
N GLU A 411 -25.57 13.50 -13.77
CA GLU A 411 -26.08 13.08 -15.06
C GLU A 411 -24.96 12.91 -16.09
N ALA A 412 -24.32 11.72 -16.13
CA ALA A 412 -23.67 11.18 -17.33
C ALA A 412 -23.40 9.67 -17.17
#